data_f2c0188b734bad747ca8bc27b5c518b9
#
_entry.id   f2c0188b734bad747ca8bc27b5c518b9
#
_cell.length_a   1.000
_cell.length_b   1.000
_cell.length_c   1.000
_cell.angle_alpha   90.00
_cell.angle_beta   90.00
_cell.angle_gamma   90.00
#
_symmetry.space_group_name_H-M   'P 1'
#
loop_
_entity.id
_entity.type
_entity.pdbx_description
1 polymer ?
#
loop_
_entity_poly.entity_id
_entity_poly.type
_entity_poly.pdbx_seq_one_letter_code
_entity_poly.pdbx_strand_id
1 'polypeptide(L)'
;DPTVPVSETLEGKLPQRKLVTTAAAGYSSYGNQIGLATGQVDEIYHPGYVAKRMEVGAVVAATPADHVRRETPAPGDKIILLGGRTGRDGIGGATGASKAHNVESLELDGAEVQKGNAPVERKLQRLFRRGDACRLIKRCNDFGAGGVSVAVGELADGLFVDLNTVPRSEEH
;
A
#
# COMPACT_ATOMS: atom_id res chain seq x y z
N ASP A 1 -19.50 -7.80 -10.12
CA ASP A 1 -20.10 -7.53 -11.42
C ASP A 1 -21.06 -6.33 -11.31
N PRO A 2 -20.86 -5.24 -12.07
CA PRO A 2 -21.67 -4.02 -11.99
C PRO A 2 -23.10 -4.21 -12.52
N THR A 3 -23.38 -5.29 -13.21
CA THR A 3 -24.70 -5.58 -13.78
C THR A 3 -25.64 -6.29 -12.80
N VAL A 4 -25.12 -6.76 -11.67
CA VAL A 4 -25.94 -7.41 -10.62
C VAL A 4 -26.90 -6.37 -10.02
N PRO A 5 -28.21 -6.68 -9.99
CA PRO A 5 -29.21 -5.78 -9.41
C PRO A 5 -28.95 -5.49 -7.92
N VAL A 6 -29.24 -4.26 -7.50
CA VAL A 6 -29.10 -3.88 -6.08
C VAL A 6 -29.97 -4.75 -5.17
N SER A 7 -31.11 -5.21 -5.67
CA SER A 7 -32.01 -6.13 -4.94
C SER A 7 -31.39 -7.49 -4.60
N GLU A 8 -30.30 -7.88 -5.27
CA GLU A 8 -29.57 -9.11 -5.00
C GLU A 8 -28.40 -8.89 -4.02
N THR A 9 -28.27 -7.69 -3.46
CA THR A 9 -27.23 -7.41 -2.47
C THR A 9 -27.49 -8.20 -1.18
N LEU A 10 -26.44 -8.85 -0.69
CA LEU A 10 -26.50 -9.56 0.60
C LEU A 10 -26.78 -8.57 1.73
N GLU A 11 -27.54 -9.01 2.71
CA GLU A 11 -27.85 -8.19 3.90
C GLU A 11 -26.56 -7.69 4.60
N GLY A 12 -26.54 -6.40 4.94
CA GLY A 12 -25.40 -5.76 5.57
C GLY A 12 -24.16 -5.57 4.67
N LYS A 13 -24.26 -5.81 3.36
CA LYS A 13 -23.15 -5.65 2.42
C LYS A 13 -23.36 -4.50 1.45
N LEU A 14 -22.28 -4.04 0.84
CA LEU A 14 -22.34 -3.07 -0.23
C LEU A 14 -22.77 -3.74 -1.55
N PRO A 15 -23.58 -3.07 -2.38
CA PRO A 15 -23.91 -3.55 -3.71
C PRO A 15 -22.66 -3.77 -4.57
N GLN A 16 -22.64 -4.82 -5.39
CA GLN A 16 -21.51 -5.12 -6.28
C GLN A 16 -21.19 -3.94 -7.21
N ARG A 17 -22.21 -3.26 -7.72
CA ARG A 17 -22.01 -2.06 -8.52
C ARG A 17 -21.20 -0.99 -7.77
N LYS A 18 -21.44 -0.80 -6.47
CA LYS A 18 -20.68 0.15 -5.64
C LYS A 18 -19.21 -0.27 -5.49
N LEU A 19 -18.95 -1.58 -5.37
CA LEU A 19 -17.60 -2.12 -5.21
C LEU A 19 -16.74 -1.97 -6.46
N VAL A 20 -17.33 -2.02 -7.65
CA VAL A 20 -16.56 -2.04 -8.92
C VAL A 20 -16.61 -0.72 -9.69
N THR A 21 -17.62 0.12 -9.49
CA THR A 21 -17.71 1.40 -10.19
C THR A 21 -16.50 2.27 -9.86
N THR A 22 -15.87 2.83 -10.88
CA THR A 22 -14.64 3.65 -10.80
C THR A 22 -13.37 2.95 -10.35
N ALA A 23 -13.40 1.68 -10.00
CA ALA A 23 -12.22 0.97 -9.49
C ALA A 23 -11.08 0.90 -10.52
N ALA A 24 -11.38 0.56 -11.77
CA ALA A 24 -10.40 0.55 -12.85
C ALA A 24 -9.80 1.95 -13.10
N ALA A 25 -10.63 2.99 -13.06
CA ALA A 25 -10.18 4.37 -13.19
C ALA A 25 -9.28 4.79 -12.01
N GLY A 26 -9.62 4.38 -10.79
CA GLY A 26 -8.79 4.61 -9.60
C GLY A 26 -7.43 3.94 -9.71
N TYR A 27 -7.40 2.68 -10.12
CA TYR A 27 -6.17 1.93 -10.33
C TYR A 27 -5.26 2.59 -11.38
N SER A 28 -5.82 2.96 -12.54
CA SER A 28 -5.09 3.69 -13.58
C SER A 28 -4.59 5.06 -13.10
N SER A 29 -5.43 5.79 -12.37
CA SER A 29 -5.11 7.12 -11.84
C SER A 29 -3.93 7.07 -10.86
N TYR A 30 -3.79 6.03 -10.07
CA TYR A 30 -2.68 5.88 -9.13
C TYR A 30 -1.33 5.97 -9.83
N GLY A 31 -1.10 5.17 -10.86
CA GLY A 31 0.13 5.22 -11.64
C GLY A 31 0.37 6.60 -12.28
N ASN A 32 -0.66 7.18 -12.87
CA ASN A 32 -0.56 8.50 -13.52
C ASN A 32 -0.18 9.61 -12.52
N GLN A 33 -0.73 9.60 -11.31
CA GLN A 33 -0.45 10.62 -10.30
C GLN A 33 1.01 10.59 -9.83
N ILE A 34 1.60 9.43 -9.69
CA ILE A 34 3.01 9.28 -9.33
C ILE A 34 3.96 9.35 -10.53
N GLY A 35 3.42 9.50 -11.74
CA GLY A 35 4.17 9.65 -12.98
C GLY A 35 4.74 8.35 -13.55
N LEU A 36 4.02 7.26 -13.35
CA LEU A 36 4.24 5.96 -14.00
C LEU A 36 3.20 5.73 -15.09
N ALA A 37 3.59 5.02 -16.13
CA ALA A 37 2.62 4.56 -17.14
C ALA A 37 1.79 3.42 -16.56
N THR A 38 0.48 3.50 -16.71
CA THR A 38 -0.41 2.36 -16.50
C THR A 38 -0.55 1.64 -17.83
N GLY A 39 0.03 0.44 -17.93
CA GLY A 39 0.05 -0.33 -19.17
C GLY A 39 -1.28 -1.02 -19.45
N GLN A 40 -1.91 -1.57 -18.42
CA GLN A 40 -3.13 -2.37 -18.55
C GLN A 40 -3.91 -2.38 -17.24
N VAL A 41 -5.23 -2.34 -17.35
CA VAL A 41 -6.15 -2.60 -16.24
C VAL A 41 -7.29 -3.48 -16.78
N ASP A 42 -7.43 -4.66 -16.23
CA ASP A 42 -8.50 -5.61 -16.57
C ASP A 42 -9.38 -5.90 -15.36
N GLU A 43 -10.63 -6.20 -15.61
CA GLU A 43 -11.57 -6.66 -14.59
C GLU A 43 -12.17 -8.00 -14.99
N ILE A 44 -12.12 -8.96 -14.06
CA ILE A 44 -12.67 -10.29 -14.23
C ILE A 44 -13.73 -10.50 -13.15
N TYR A 45 -14.90 -10.98 -13.54
CA TYR A 45 -16.02 -11.20 -12.63
C TYR A 45 -16.29 -12.68 -12.42
N HIS A 46 -16.62 -13.04 -11.19
CA HIS A 46 -16.99 -14.40 -10.81
C HIS A 46 -18.08 -14.37 -9.75
N PRO A 47 -19.11 -15.26 -9.83
CA PRO A 47 -20.24 -15.26 -8.88
C PRO A 47 -19.85 -15.42 -7.41
N GLY A 48 -18.67 -15.98 -7.12
CA GLY A 48 -18.15 -16.11 -5.76
C GLY A 48 -17.70 -14.82 -5.11
N TYR A 49 -17.54 -13.71 -5.89
CA TYR A 49 -17.14 -12.40 -5.38
C TYR A 49 -18.37 -11.49 -5.22
N VAL A 50 -19.12 -11.69 -4.15
CA VAL A 50 -20.40 -11.00 -3.93
C VAL A 50 -20.34 -9.82 -2.96
N ALA A 51 -19.32 -9.75 -2.09
CA ALA A 51 -19.19 -8.68 -1.08
C ALA A 51 -17.77 -8.14 -0.98
N LYS A 52 -16.89 -8.54 -1.85
CA LYS A 52 -15.48 -8.21 -1.85
C LYS A 52 -14.93 -8.12 -3.26
N ARG A 53 -13.95 -7.27 -3.45
CA ARG A 53 -13.11 -7.19 -4.62
C ARG A 53 -11.70 -7.64 -4.28
N MET A 54 -11.04 -8.36 -5.14
CA MET A 54 -9.61 -8.63 -5.07
C MET A 54 -8.88 -7.79 -6.13
N GLU A 55 -7.80 -7.16 -5.76
CA GLU A 55 -6.95 -6.41 -6.67
C GLU A 55 -5.56 -7.05 -6.69
N VAL A 56 -5.04 -7.24 -7.89
CA VAL A 56 -3.69 -7.74 -8.12
C VAL A 56 -2.98 -6.76 -9.03
N GLY A 57 -1.82 -6.30 -8.59
CA GLY A 57 -1.03 -5.36 -9.36
C GLY A 57 0.39 -5.86 -9.59
N ALA A 58 0.97 -5.46 -10.72
CA ALA A 58 2.36 -5.71 -11.02
C ALA A 58 3.03 -4.41 -11.48
N VAL A 59 4.25 -4.19 -11.01
CA VAL A 59 5.10 -3.09 -11.47
C VAL A 59 6.36 -3.69 -12.07
N VAL A 60 6.70 -3.26 -13.28
CA VAL A 60 7.91 -3.68 -13.97
C VAL A 60 8.83 -2.47 -14.13
N ALA A 61 10.07 -2.63 -13.68
CA ALA A 61 11.09 -1.59 -13.78
C ALA A 61 12.44 -2.21 -14.11
N ALA A 62 13.38 -1.39 -14.59
CA ALA A 62 14.76 -1.78 -14.82
C ALA A 62 15.71 -0.77 -14.16
N THR A 63 16.82 -1.27 -13.66
CA THR A 63 17.89 -0.46 -13.06
C THR A 63 19.24 -1.13 -13.30
N PRO A 64 20.35 -0.38 -13.31
CA PRO A 64 21.69 -1.00 -13.32
C PRO A 64 21.88 -1.95 -12.15
N ALA A 65 22.55 -3.07 -12.39
CA ALA A 65 22.70 -4.13 -11.37
C ALA A 65 23.44 -3.66 -10.12
N ASP A 66 24.38 -2.70 -10.23
CA ASP A 66 25.11 -2.14 -9.10
C ASP A 66 24.26 -1.21 -8.20
N HIS A 67 23.05 -0.87 -8.63
CA HIS A 67 22.08 -0.15 -7.78
C HIS A 67 21.25 -1.09 -6.91
N VAL A 68 21.25 -2.40 -7.21
CA VAL A 68 20.50 -3.40 -6.44
C VAL A 68 21.31 -3.79 -5.21
N ARG A 69 20.80 -3.46 -4.04
CA ARG A 69 21.47 -3.74 -2.76
C ARG A 69 20.56 -4.60 -1.86
N ARG A 70 21.14 -5.69 -1.36
CA ARG A 70 20.47 -6.64 -0.44
C ARG A 70 21.46 -7.12 0.60
N GLU A 71 22.07 -6.18 1.30
CA GLU A 71 23.05 -6.48 2.35
C GLU A 71 22.32 -6.70 3.68
N THR A 72 22.97 -7.45 4.56
CA THR A 72 22.50 -7.60 5.94
C THR A 72 22.90 -6.35 6.74
N PRO A 73 21.93 -5.63 7.34
CA PRO A 73 22.24 -4.54 8.25
C PRO A 73 23.06 -5.01 9.46
N ALA A 74 23.86 -4.11 10.00
CA ALA A 74 24.75 -4.39 11.12
C ALA A 74 24.54 -3.35 12.25
N PRO A 75 24.96 -3.65 13.49
CA PRO A 75 24.94 -2.69 14.58
C PRO A 75 25.63 -1.37 14.20
N GLY A 76 24.95 -0.26 14.43
CA GLY A 76 25.40 1.08 14.04
C GLY A 76 24.84 1.61 12.74
N ASP A 77 24.22 0.76 11.91
CA ASP A 77 23.48 1.22 10.75
C ASP A 77 22.27 2.06 11.16
N LYS A 78 21.89 2.98 10.30
CA LYS A 78 20.75 3.87 10.55
C LYS A 78 19.51 3.34 9.83
N ILE A 79 18.39 3.30 10.54
CA ILE A 79 17.06 3.05 9.96
C ILE A 79 16.44 4.41 9.67
N ILE A 80 16.05 4.61 8.43
CA ILE A 80 15.46 5.86 7.97
C ILE A 80 14.07 5.56 7.41
N LEU A 81 13.04 6.18 7.96
CA LEU A 81 11.70 6.18 7.42
C LEU A 81 11.57 7.32 6.41
N LEU A 82 11.29 6.98 5.16
CA LEU A 82 11.06 7.93 4.08
C LEU A 82 9.58 7.90 3.67
N GLY A 83 8.97 9.06 3.57
CA GLY A 83 7.58 9.18 3.13
C GLY A 83 6.75 10.09 4.01
N GLY A 84 5.44 9.79 4.04
CA GLY A 84 4.49 10.46 4.92
C GLY A 84 4.37 9.78 6.27
N ARG A 85 3.50 10.34 7.10
CA ARG A 85 3.11 9.71 8.37
C ARG A 85 2.21 8.51 8.09
N THR A 86 2.25 7.50 8.94
CA THR A 86 1.33 6.36 8.84
C THR A 86 -0.10 6.77 9.15
N GLY A 87 -1.06 5.92 8.83
CA GLY A 87 -2.42 6.05 9.33
C GLY A 87 -2.51 5.87 10.85
N ARG A 88 -3.73 5.91 11.36
CA ARG A 88 -4.03 6.00 12.80
C ARG A 88 -3.35 4.96 13.67
N ASP A 89 -3.35 3.71 13.28
CA ASP A 89 -2.80 2.64 14.12
C ASP A 89 -1.30 2.39 13.91
N GLY A 90 -0.78 2.69 12.74
CA GLY A 90 0.64 2.54 12.42
C GLY A 90 1.19 1.10 12.40
N ILE A 91 0.39 0.11 12.77
CA ILE A 91 0.81 -1.28 12.99
C ILE A 91 -0.09 -2.28 12.26
N GLY A 92 -1.40 -2.10 12.33
CA GLY A 92 -2.41 -3.10 11.91
C GLY A 92 -2.37 -3.46 10.43
N GLY A 93 -1.72 -2.68 9.62
CA GLY A 93 -1.53 -2.96 8.21
C GLY A 93 -2.86 -3.01 7.46
N ALA A 94 -2.98 -3.97 6.56
CA ALA A 94 -4.13 -4.13 5.69
C ALA A 94 -5.25 -5.02 6.28
N THR A 95 -5.56 -4.88 7.56
CA THR A 95 -6.59 -5.70 8.21
C THR A 95 -7.96 -5.52 7.56
N GLY A 96 -8.35 -4.29 7.21
CA GLY A 96 -9.57 -3.99 6.48
C GLY A 96 -9.63 -4.65 5.10
N ALA A 97 -8.49 -4.82 4.45
CA ALA A 97 -8.41 -5.50 3.15
C ALA A 97 -8.84 -6.97 3.20
N SER A 98 -8.79 -7.62 4.36
CA SER A 98 -9.17 -9.02 4.55
C SER A 98 -10.63 -9.22 4.98
N LYS A 99 -11.39 -8.15 5.20
CA LYS A 99 -12.79 -8.19 5.64
C LYS A 99 -13.75 -7.90 4.49
N ALA A 100 -14.97 -8.44 4.56
CA ALA A 100 -16.03 -8.07 3.63
C ALA A 100 -16.45 -6.61 3.86
N HIS A 101 -16.60 -5.84 2.79
CA HIS A 101 -17.00 -4.43 2.88
C HIS A 101 -18.48 -4.27 3.24
N ASN A 102 -18.74 -3.41 4.21
CA ASN A 102 -20.08 -2.98 4.63
C ASN A 102 -20.11 -1.44 4.72
N VAL A 103 -21.21 -0.87 5.18
CA VAL A 103 -21.34 0.60 5.30
C VAL A 103 -20.34 1.17 6.30
N GLU A 104 -20.10 0.48 7.42
CA GLU A 104 -19.15 0.92 8.45
C GLU A 104 -17.70 0.88 7.97
N SER A 105 -17.35 -0.03 7.07
CA SER A 105 -15.98 -0.11 6.55
C SER A 105 -15.57 1.12 5.74
N LEU A 106 -16.52 1.89 5.21
CA LEU A 106 -16.22 3.15 4.52
C LEU A 106 -15.63 4.21 5.47
N GLU A 107 -16.03 4.18 6.73
CA GLU A 107 -15.53 5.12 7.74
C GLU A 107 -14.27 4.59 8.44
N LEU A 108 -14.21 3.29 8.71
CA LEU A 108 -13.14 2.67 9.49
C LEU A 108 -11.87 2.39 8.68
N ASP A 109 -12.02 1.91 7.45
CA ASP A 109 -10.87 1.45 6.65
C ASP A 109 -10.04 2.60 6.07
N GLY A 110 -10.56 3.82 6.06
CA GLY A 110 -9.85 5.00 5.54
C GLY A 110 -8.68 5.49 6.40
N ALA A 111 -8.52 4.98 7.61
CA ALA A 111 -7.54 5.47 8.58
C ALA A 111 -6.43 4.47 8.93
N GLU A 112 -6.27 3.43 8.14
CA GLU A 112 -5.22 2.42 8.34
C GLU A 112 -3.82 2.91 7.94
N VAL A 113 -2.84 2.02 7.96
CA VAL A 113 -1.42 2.33 7.78
C VAL A 113 -1.12 3.08 6.49
N GLN A 114 -1.71 2.64 5.39
CA GLN A 114 -1.42 3.23 4.08
C GLN A 114 -2.30 4.45 3.81
N LYS A 115 -1.63 5.59 3.68
CA LYS A 115 -2.23 6.81 3.15
C LYS A 115 -1.45 7.24 1.92
N GLY A 116 -2.01 6.99 0.74
CA GLY A 116 -1.40 7.37 -0.52
C GLY A 116 -1.18 8.89 -0.60
N ASN A 117 0.05 9.28 -0.97
CA ASN A 117 0.40 10.67 -1.25
C ASN A 117 1.25 10.71 -2.52
N ALA A 118 0.59 10.91 -3.65
CA ALA A 118 1.24 10.86 -4.95
C ALA A 118 2.45 11.82 -5.10
N PRO A 119 2.42 13.08 -4.62
CA PRO A 119 3.60 13.94 -4.64
C PRO A 119 4.80 13.40 -3.86
N VAL A 120 4.56 12.79 -2.69
CA VAL A 120 5.62 12.17 -1.88
C VAL A 120 6.15 10.93 -2.57
N GLU A 121 5.29 10.05 -3.07
CA GLU A 121 5.67 8.84 -3.81
C GLU A 121 6.48 9.18 -5.06
N ARG A 122 6.11 10.24 -5.78
CA ARG A 122 6.89 10.73 -6.91
C ARG A 122 8.30 11.18 -6.50
N LYS A 123 8.44 11.84 -5.36
CA LYS A 123 9.76 12.25 -4.83
C LYS A 123 10.61 11.03 -4.48
N LEU A 124 10.02 10.02 -3.83
CA LEU A 124 10.69 8.75 -3.51
C LEU A 124 11.13 8.02 -4.77
N GLN A 125 10.26 7.90 -5.76
CA GLN A 125 10.60 7.31 -7.05
C GLN A 125 11.80 8.00 -7.70
N ARG A 126 11.85 9.33 -7.66
CA ARG A 126 12.99 10.10 -8.19
C ARG A 126 14.27 9.89 -7.39
N LEU A 127 14.17 9.74 -6.06
CA LEU A 127 15.32 9.43 -5.21
C LEU A 127 15.92 8.06 -5.58
N PHE A 128 15.09 7.03 -5.68
CA PHE A 128 15.53 5.67 -6.01
C PHE A 128 16.02 5.49 -7.47
N ARG A 129 15.88 6.50 -8.31
CA ARG A 129 16.51 6.53 -9.64
C ARG A 129 17.96 7.05 -9.60
N ARG A 130 18.40 7.54 -8.46
CA ARG A 130 19.76 8.06 -8.28
C ARG A 130 20.68 6.95 -7.78
N GLY A 131 21.64 6.54 -8.58
CA GLY A 131 22.59 5.49 -8.22
C GLY A 131 23.48 5.86 -7.04
N ASP A 132 23.82 7.14 -6.86
CA ASP A 132 24.58 7.62 -5.69
C ASP A 132 23.79 7.40 -4.39
N ALA A 133 22.48 7.65 -4.39
CA ALA A 133 21.63 7.39 -3.24
C ALA A 133 21.43 5.88 -3.01
N CYS A 134 21.14 5.12 -4.06
CA CYS A 134 20.91 3.67 -3.93
C CYS A 134 22.12 2.93 -3.35
N ARG A 135 23.32 3.33 -3.71
CA ARG A 135 24.55 2.71 -3.20
C ARG A 135 24.81 2.94 -1.70
N LEU A 136 24.14 3.91 -1.08
CA LEU A 136 24.19 4.15 0.37
C LEU A 136 23.20 3.28 1.15
N ILE A 137 22.24 2.65 0.48
CA ILE A 137 21.19 1.86 1.11
C ILE A 137 21.62 0.40 1.11
N LYS A 138 21.73 -0.23 2.27
CA LYS A 138 22.01 -1.66 2.40
C LYS A 138 20.78 -2.51 2.11
N ARG A 139 19.64 -2.13 2.65
CA ARG A 139 18.37 -2.82 2.52
C ARG A 139 17.21 -1.83 2.58
N CYS A 140 16.15 -2.11 1.87
CA CYS A 140 14.95 -1.30 1.85
C CYS A 140 13.74 -2.22 1.94
N ASN A 141 12.71 -1.79 2.65
CA ASN A 141 11.43 -2.45 2.71
C ASN A 141 10.31 -1.42 2.55
N ASP A 142 9.16 -1.84 2.03
CA ASP A 142 8.01 -0.96 1.94
C ASP A 142 7.26 -0.85 3.28
N PHE A 143 6.43 0.17 3.40
CA PHE A 143 5.59 0.41 4.56
C PHE A 143 4.13 0.10 4.18
N GLY A 144 3.85 -1.17 3.99
CA GLY A 144 2.54 -1.70 3.60
C GLY A 144 1.87 -2.49 4.70
N ALA A 145 1.32 -3.64 4.34
CA ALA A 145 0.68 -4.55 5.27
C ALA A 145 1.60 -4.92 6.43
N GLY A 146 1.07 -4.91 7.64
CA GLY A 146 1.83 -5.14 8.88
C GLY A 146 2.50 -3.90 9.47
N GLY A 147 2.42 -2.74 8.80
CA GLY A 147 2.92 -1.46 9.31
C GLY A 147 4.37 -1.52 9.74
N VAL A 148 4.71 -0.89 10.87
CA VAL A 148 6.07 -0.84 11.43
C VAL A 148 6.63 -2.22 11.70
N SER A 149 5.81 -3.17 12.15
CA SER A 149 6.27 -4.52 12.48
C SER A 149 6.87 -5.24 11.29
N VAL A 150 6.33 -5.03 10.10
CA VAL A 150 6.87 -5.57 8.85
C VAL A 150 7.93 -4.64 8.26
N ALA A 151 7.62 -3.37 8.07
CA ALA A 151 8.51 -2.42 7.39
C ALA A 151 9.89 -2.32 8.07
N VAL A 152 9.92 -2.27 9.40
CA VAL A 152 11.14 -2.16 10.19
C VAL A 152 11.61 -3.53 10.66
N GLY A 153 10.70 -4.38 11.18
CA GLY A 153 11.04 -5.68 11.75
C GLY A 153 11.71 -6.64 10.76
N GLU A 154 11.38 -6.56 9.48
CA GLU A 154 12.00 -7.39 8.45
C GLU A 154 13.34 -6.85 7.92
N LEU A 155 13.79 -5.67 8.36
CA LEU A 155 15.07 -5.13 7.92
C LEU A 155 16.26 -5.90 8.49
N ALA A 156 16.19 -6.29 9.75
CA ALA A 156 17.26 -7.04 10.43
C ALA A 156 16.73 -7.81 11.63
N ASP A 157 17.41 -8.87 12.02
CA ASP A 157 17.12 -9.60 13.25
C ASP A 157 17.52 -8.77 14.49
N GLY A 158 16.78 -8.95 15.59
CA GLY A 158 17.15 -8.40 16.89
C GLY A 158 16.99 -6.88 17.01
N LEU A 159 16.04 -6.29 16.29
CA LEU A 159 15.71 -4.86 16.42
C LEU A 159 14.83 -4.59 17.64
N PHE A 160 15.11 -3.49 18.33
CA PHE A 160 14.20 -2.88 19.29
C PHE A 160 13.46 -1.71 18.60
N VAL A 161 12.13 -1.73 18.67
CA VAL A 161 11.27 -0.69 18.08
C VAL A 161 10.40 -0.08 19.18
N ASP A 162 10.60 1.20 19.45
CA ASP A 162 9.70 1.96 20.32
C ASP A 162 8.51 2.48 19.51
N LEU A 163 7.38 1.82 19.65
CA LEU A 163 6.15 2.15 18.92
C LEU A 163 5.58 3.53 19.27
N ASN A 164 5.94 4.10 20.42
CA ASN A 164 5.50 5.45 20.79
C ASN A 164 6.14 6.54 19.91
N THR A 165 7.24 6.23 19.24
CA THR A 165 7.96 7.18 18.37
C THR A 165 7.50 7.14 16.92
N VAL A 166 6.59 6.24 16.55
CA VAL A 166 6.08 6.11 15.18
C VAL A 166 5.30 7.37 14.78
N PRO A 167 5.68 8.05 13.69
CA PRO A 167 4.99 9.24 13.23
C PRO A 167 3.65 8.87 12.58
N ARG A 168 2.57 9.07 13.31
CA ARG A 168 1.19 8.82 12.88
C ARG A 168 0.49 10.11 12.47
N SER A 169 -0.50 10.02 11.59
CA SER A 169 -1.42 11.12 11.34
C SER A 169 -2.45 11.21 12.48
N GLU A 170 -2.78 12.42 12.88
CA GLU A 170 -3.80 12.71 13.91
C GLU A 170 -5.21 12.83 13.32
N GLU A 171 -5.39 12.50 12.05
CA GLU A 171 -6.70 12.57 11.41
C GLU A 171 -7.63 11.51 12.01
N HIS A 172 -8.69 12.00 12.61
CA HIS A 172 -9.79 11.23 13.20
C HIS A 172 -10.85 10.93 12.16
#